data_92f457da3b82f12116855dc51834e9e5
#
_entry.id   92f457da3b82f12116855dc51834e9e5
#
_cell.length_a   1.000
_cell.length_b   1.000
_cell.length_c   1.000
_cell.angle_alpha   90.00
_cell.angle_beta   90.00
_cell.angle_gamma   90.00
#
_symmetry.space_group_name_H-M   'P 1'
#
loop_
_entity.id
_entity.type
_entity.pdbx_description
1 polymer ?
#
loop_
_entity_poly.entity_id
_entity_poly.type
_entity_poly.pdbx_seq_one_letter_code
_entity_poly.pdbx_strand_id
1 'polypeptide(L)'
;YFQNDGIGCVCGNLQLINPDTNEIDGESLYWRYEKWIKKSESKLGVVVGANGAIYAIRRDILAPLPGNTINDDFHNSMQTFVKKSKLIFAEEAVAKEDVAVDFQSEFKRHIRDGAGHYREMWHFASLLNPFKGKYFLAYFSHRVLRWLVTFFMILIFILNTLLIDKLVFVYLLKLQVAFYASVFILFILKRNGIKVGFLNVILFFTSTNIALFIGFLKNILGLQSVKWDSTKRI
;
A
#
# COMPACT_ATOMS: atom_id res chain seq x y z
N TYR A 1 24.85 -1.42 -8.84
CA TYR A 1 24.31 -0.39 -7.95
C TYR A 1 25.16 -0.20 -6.70
N PHE A 2 25.56 -1.27 -6.02
CA PHE A 2 26.29 -1.21 -4.74
C PHE A 2 27.77 -0.79 -4.85
N GLN A 3 28.28 -0.51 -6.03
CA GLN A 3 29.57 0.22 -6.20
C GLN A 3 29.47 1.67 -5.66
N ASN A 4 28.28 2.20 -5.53
CA ASN A 4 28.01 3.49 -4.89
C ASN A 4 27.71 3.25 -3.40
N ASP A 5 28.61 3.68 -2.51
CA ASP A 5 28.47 3.50 -1.06
C ASP A 5 27.27 4.24 -0.46
N GLY A 6 26.73 5.23 -1.15
CA GLY A 6 25.52 5.94 -0.73
C GLY A 6 24.24 5.13 -0.91
N ILE A 7 24.26 4.00 -1.65
CA ILE A 7 23.10 3.14 -1.89
C ILE A 7 23.08 2.02 -0.84
N GLY A 8 22.05 2.04 0.02
CA GLY A 8 21.85 1.06 1.08
C GLY A 8 20.91 -0.08 0.70
N CYS A 9 19.93 0.21 -0.18
CA CYS A 9 18.98 -0.81 -0.64
C CYS A 9 18.57 -0.57 -2.08
N VAL A 10 18.33 -1.66 -2.81
CA VAL A 10 17.83 -1.67 -4.19
C VAL A 10 16.58 -2.53 -4.22
N CYS A 11 15.44 -1.93 -4.60
CA CYS A 11 14.18 -2.61 -4.81
C CYS A 11 14.05 -2.98 -6.29
N GLY A 12 13.74 -4.24 -6.60
CA GLY A 12 13.46 -4.66 -7.97
C GLY A 12 12.00 -4.45 -8.38
N ASN A 13 11.70 -4.85 -9.60
CA ASN A 13 10.43 -4.68 -10.29
C ASN A 13 9.61 -5.97 -10.22
N LEU A 14 8.63 -6.01 -9.32
CA LEU A 14 7.66 -7.10 -9.28
C LEU A 14 6.66 -6.96 -10.42
N GLN A 15 6.50 -8.03 -11.19
CA GLN A 15 5.49 -8.18 -12.22
C GLN A 15 4.53 -9.30 -11.83
N LEU A 16 3.26 -8.98 -11.74
CA LEU A 16 2.20 -9.97 -11.53
C LEU A 16 1.80 -10.57 -12.87
N ILE A 17 1.74 -11.91 -12.95
CA ILE A 17 1.40 -12.65 -14.16
C ILE A 17 0.10 -13.38 -13.91
N ASN A 18 -0.79 -13.35 -14.91
CA ASN A 18 -1.96 -14.21 -14.92
C ASN A 18 -1.52 -15.61 -15.38
N PRO A 19 -1.64 -16.66 -14.54
CA PRO A 19 -1.19 -18.00 -14.88
C PRO A 19 -1.95 -18.62 -16.07
N ASP A 20 -3.21 -18.21 -16.28
CA ASP A 20 -4.05 -18.77 -17.38
C ASP A 20 -3.68 -18.20 -18.75
N THR A 21 -3.28 -16.94 -18.82
CA THR A 21 -2.98 -16.25 -20.09
C THR A 21 -1.49 -16.02 -20.32
N ASN A 22 -0.66 -16.21 -19.30
CA ASN A 22 0.75 -15.85 -19.26
C ASN A 22 1.01 -14.36 -19.58
N GLU A 23 -0.04 -13.55 -19.55
CA GLU A 23 0.06 -12.10 -19.73
C GLU A 23 0.37 -11.43 -18.40
N ILE A 24 1.08 -10.31 -18.47
CA ILE A 24 1.33 -9.48 -17.28
C ILE A 24 -0.02 -8.87 -16.86
N ASP A 25 -0.64 -9.44 -15.83
CA ASP A 25 -1.90 -8.92 -15.23
C ASP A 25 -1.65 -7.62 -14.44
N GLY A 26 -0.68 -6.92 -14.82
CA GLY A 26 -0.22 -5.84 -13.97
C GLY A 26 -0.24 -4.48 -14.61
N GLU A 27 -0.85 -4.32 -15.75
CA GLU A 27 -1.04 -2.97 -16.29
C GLU A 27 -2.37 -2.34 -15.85
N SER A 28 -2.87 -2.71 -14.67
CA SER A 28 -3.88 -1.89 -14.03
C SER A 28 -3.30 -0.47 -13.86
N LEU A 29 -4.14 0.55 -14.02
CA LEU A 29 -3.74 1.96 -13.82
C LEU A 29 -3.01 2.17 -12.49
N TYR A 30 -3.38 1.39 -11.47
CA TYR A 30 -2.74 1.42 -10.16
C TYR A 30 -1.26 1.00 -10.22
N TRP A 31 -0.91 -0.12 -10.87
CA TRP A 31 0.47 -0.59 -10.96
C TRP A 31 1.36 0.31 -11.82
N ARG A 32 0.80 0.87 -12.89
CA ARG A 32 1.51 1.88 -13.71
C ARG A 32 1.83 3.13 -12.87
N TYR A 33 0.87 3.59 -12.09
CA TYR A 33 1.03 4.72 -11.18
C TYR A 33 2.06 4.42 -10.08
N GLU A 34 1.99 3.26 -9.42
CA GLU A 34 2.95 2.84 -8.39
C GLU A 34 4.38 2.75 -8.95
N LYS A 35 4.54 2.19 -10.14
CA LYS A 35 5.82 2.10 -10.84
C LYS A 35 6.37 3.49 -11.20
N TRP A 36 5.51 4.40 -11.64
CA TRP A 36 5.88 5.78 -11.92
C TRP A 36 6.35 6.52 -10.66
N ILE A 37 5.67 6.35 -9.54
CA ILE A 37 6.09 6.91 -8.23
C ILE A 37 7.48 6.36 -7.86
N LYS A 38 7.66 5.04 -7.87
CA LYS A 38 8.95 4.42 -7.53
C LYS A 38 10.10 4.93 -8.40
N LYS A 39 9.88 5.10 -9.71
CA LYS A 39 10.86 5.70 -10.61
C LYS A 39 11.20 7.16 -10.22
N SER A 40 10.19 7.93 -9.86
CA SER A 40 10.37 9.33 -9.45
C SER A 40 11.11 9.45 -8.11
N GLU A 41 10.75 8.64 -7.14
CA GLU A 41 11.41 8.54 -5.83
C GLU A 41 12.85 8.04 -5.96
N SER A 42 13.10 7.10 -6.87
CA SER A 42 14.42 6.53 -7.13
C SER A 42 15.43 7.61 -7.60
N LYS A 43 14.99 8.59 -8.39
CA LYS A 43 15.84 9.73 -8.80
C LYS A 43 16.35 10.53 -7.60
N LEU A 44 15.57 10.58 -6.53
CA LEU A 44 15.91 11.25 -5.27
C LEU A 44 16.60 10.30 -4.27
N GLY A 45 16.63 8.99 -4.56
CA GLY A 45 17.16 7.95 -3.68
C GLY A 45 16.28 7.70 -2.46
N VAL A 46 14.95 7.87 -2.58
CA VAL A 46 13.99 7.78 -1.47
C VAL A 46 12.77 6.93 -1.82
N VAL A 47 12.96 5.82 -2.52
CA VAL A 47 11.89 4.84 -2.75
C VAL A 47 11.33 4.38 -1.40
N VAL A 48 10.02 4.39 -1.22
CA VAL A 48 9.40 4.08 0.07
C VAL A 48 9.00 2.61 0.13
N GLY A 49 9.89 1.82 0.73
CA GLY A 49 9.72 0.38 0.92
C GLY A 49 10.08 -0.45 -0.30
N ALA A 50 10.68 -1.59 -0.06
CA ALA A 50 10.96 -2.60 -1.07
C ALA A 50 9.81 -3.61 -1.19
N ASN A 51 9.82 -4.43 -2.24
CA ASN A 51 8.93 -5.57 -2.39
C ASN A 51 9.64 -6.84 -1.94
N GLY A 52 8.98 -7.68 -1.15
CA GLY A 52 9.53 -8.93 -0.66
C GLY A 52 9.96 -9.91 -1.75
N ALA A 53 9.37 -9.82 -2.95
CA ALA A 53 9.70 -10.69 -4.07
C ALA A 53 11.14 -10.51 -4.58
N ILE A 54 11.66 -9.26 -4.59
CA ILE A 54 13.03 -8.98 -5.02
C ILE A 54 13.53 -7.66 -4.46
N TYR A 55 14.51 -7.72 -3.58
CA TYR A 55 15.30 -6.58 -3.14
C TYR A 55 16.67 -7.03 -2.63
N ALA A 56 17.61 -6.11 -2.62
CA ALA A 56 18.92 -6.32 -2.01
C ALA A 56 19.23 -5.15 -1.07
N ILE A 57 19.80 -5.44 0.09
CA ILE A 57 20.12 -4.45 1.11
C ILE A 57 21.53 -4.71 1.67
N ARG A 58 22.26 -3.64 1.96
CA ARG A 58 23.57 -3.76 2.63
C ARG A 58 23.38 -4.30 4.04
N ARG A 59 24.26 -5.23 4.43
CA ARG A 59 24.18 -5.91 5.72
C ARG A 59 24.32 -4.96 6.91
N ASP A 60 25.10 -3.92 6.79
CA ASP A 60 25.33 -2.90 7.82
C ASP A 60 24.13 -1.96 8.02
N ILE A 61 23.18 -1.97 7.08
CA ILE A 61 21.90 -1.26 7.20
C ILE A 61 20.91 -2.05 8.06
N LEU A 62 20.96 -3.38 8.00
CA LEU A 62 20.00 -4.24 8.70
C LEU A 62 20.09 -4.07 10.22
N ALA A 63 18.94 -3.95 10.83
CA ALA A 63 18.74 -4.02 12.28
C ALA A 63 17.95 -5.29 12.63
N PRO A 64 18.04 -5.80 13.87
CA PRO A 64 17.20 -6.89 14.32
C PRO A 64 15.72 -6.56 14.13
N LEU A 65 14.96 -7.49 13.55
CA LEU A 65 13.53 -7.34 13.36
C LEU A 65 12.81 -7.40 14.72
N PRO A 66 11.89 -6.46 15.01
CA PRO A 66 10.98 -6.60 16.13
C PRO A 66 10.15 -7.88 16.00
N GLY A 67 9.95 -8.62 17.11
CA GLY A 67 9.24 -9.89 17.09
C GLY A 67 7.76 -9.82 16.65
N ASN A 68 7.22 -8.62 16.51
CA ASN A 68 5.87 -8.35 16.04
C ASN A 68 5.81 -7.79 14.60
N THR A 69 6.92 -7.79 13.86
CA THR A 69 6.96 -7.32 12.47
C THR A 69 6.13 -8.24 11.56
N ILE A 70 5.26 -7.64 10.74
CA ILE A 70 4.44 -8.33 9.76
C ILE A 70 5.00 -8.15 8.35
N ASN A 71 5.43 -6.94 8.01
CA ASN A 71 5.96 -6.55 6.70
C ASN A 71 7.47 -6.37 6.81
N ASP A 72 8.20 -7.48 6.84
CA ASP A 72 9.65 -7.53 7.05
C ASP A 72 10.44 -6.87 5.92
N ASP A 73 10.00 -7.00 4.68
CA ASP A 73 10.56 -6.35 3.51
C ASP A 73 10.49 -4.82 3.62
N PHE A 74 9.32 -4.30 4.01
CA PHE A 74 9.14 -2.88 4.26
C PHE A 74 10.00 -2.42 5.44
N HIS A 75 9.95 -3.13 6.56
CA HIS A 75 10.74 -2.80 7.75
C HIS A 75 12.23 -2.71 7.44
N ASN A 76 12.80 -3.76 6.84
CA ASN A 76 14.21 -3.83 6.49
C ASN A 76 14.62 -2.69 5.56
N SER A 77 13.85 -2.48 4.49
CA SER A 77 14.18 -1.46 3.51
C SER A 77 14.08 -0.03 4.05
N MET A 78 13.15 0.24 4.97
CA MET A 78 13.01 1.54 5.61
C MET A 78 14.15 1.89 6.58
N GLN A 79 14.97 0.91 7.02
CA GLN A 79 16.19 1.19 7.77
C GLN A 79 17.16 2.10 6.99
N THR A 80 17.10 2.07 5.66
CA THR A 80 17.89 3.01 4.81
C THR A 80 17.57 4.46 5.12
N PHE A 81 16.29 4.79 5.38
CA PHE A 81 15.87 6.15 5.75
C PHE A 81 16.41 6.56 7.12
N VAL A 82 16.41 5.63 8.07
CA VAL A 82 16.97 5.85 9.41
C VAL A 82 18.46 6.12 9.33
N LYS A 83 19.18 5.35 8.51
CA LYS A 83 20.62 5.48 8.26
C LYS A 83 20.98 6.58 7.26
N LYS A 84 19.99 7.31 6.71
CA LYS A 84 20.16 8.34 5.67
C LYS A 84 20.87 7.85 4.40
N SER A 85 20.73 6.56 4.11
CA SER A 85 21.21 5.91 2.91
C SER A 85 20.15 5.95 1.81
N LYS A 86 20.54 5.75 0.54
CA LYS A 86 19.59 5.76 -0.58
C LYS A 86 18.90 4.40 -0.72
N LEU A 87 17.59 4.43 -0.96
CA LEU A 87 16.82 3.33 -1.49
C LEU A 87 16.42 3.69 -2.93
N ILE A 88 16.77 2.84 -3.88
CA ILE A 88 16.52 3.05 -5.30
C ILE A 88 15.71 1.91 -5.91
N PHE A 89 15.12 2.16 -7.08
CA PHE A 89 14.35 1.20 -7.84
C PHE A 89 15.11 0.76 -9.09
N ALA A 90 15.38 -0.54 -9.22
CA ALA A 90 15.99 -1.15 -10.39
C ALA A 90 14.91 -1.77 -11.26
N GLU A 91 14.54 -1.10 -12.34
CA GLU A 91 13.45 -1.54 -13.22
C GLU A 91 13.79 -2.84 -13.96
N GLU A 92 15.05 -3.03 -14.27
CA GLU A 92 15.59 -4.20 -14.99
C GLU A 92 15.70 -5.45 -14.10
N ALA A 93 15.71 -5.30 -12.77
CA ALA A 93 15.71 -6.41 -11.85
C ALA A 93 14.28 -6.94 -11.67
N VAL A 94 13.85 -7.81 -12.56
CA VAL A 94 12.46 -8.30 -12.64
C VAL A 94 12.28 -9.58 -11.85
N ALA A 95 11.27 -9.60 -10.96
CA ALA A 95 10.69 -10.80 -10.39
C ALA A 95 9.27 -10.99 -10.90
N LYS A 96 8.91 -12.23 -11.25
CA LYS A 96 7.58 -12.60 -11.72
C LYS A 96 6.86 -13.38 -10.64
N GLU A 97 5.61 -13.05 -10.38
CA GLU A 97 4.79 -13.67 -9.34
C GLU A 97 3.35 -13.83 -9.85
N ASP A 98 2.75 -14.98 -9.59
CA ASP A 98 1.37 -15.23 -9.98
C ASP A 98 0.40 -14.37 -9.18
N VAL A 99 -0.67 -13.88 -9.83
CA VAL A 99 -1.74 -13.17 -9.13
C VAL A 99 -2.46 -14.10 -8.15
N ALA A 100 -3.05 -13.52 -7.11
CA ALA A 100 -3.86 -14.26 -6.16
C ALA A 100 -5.08 -14.89 -6.86
N VAL A 101 -5.36 -16.16 -6.53
CA VAL A 101 -6.42 -16.97 -7.18
C VAL A 101 -7.81 -16.39 -6.95
N ASP A 102 -8.06 -15.78 -5.81
CA ASP A 102 -9.38 -15.31 -5.42
C ASP A 102 -9.35 -13.99 -4.63
N PHE A 103 -10.46 -13.27 -4.74
CA PHE A 103 -10.66 -11.99 -4.06
C PHE A 103 -10.58 -12.11 -2.52
N GLN A 104 -11.04 -13.22 -1.92
CA GLN A 104 -11.05 -13.36 -0.47
C GLN A 104 -9.64 -13.50 0.09
N SER A 105 -8.80 -14.29 -0.58
CA SER A 105 -7.40 -14.47 -0.20
C SER A 105 -6.64 -13.15 -0.29
N GLU A 106 -6.86 -12.39 -1.38
CA GLU A 106 -6.26 -11.08 -1.54
C GLU A 106 -6.75 -10.06 -0.51
N PHE A 107 -8.04 -10.04 -0.21
CA PHE A 107 -8.63 -9.18 0.81
C PHE A 107 -8.05 -9.48 2.21
N LYS A 108 -7.92 -10.76 2.58
CA LYS A 108 -7.28 -11.18 3.84
C LYS A 108 -5.81 -10.74 3.90
N ARG A 109 -5.09 -10.86 2.79
CA ARG A 109 -3.71 -10.38 2.67
C ARG A 109 -3.64 -8.87 2.92
N HIS A 110 -4.50 -8.08 2.28
CA HIS A 110 -4.55 -6.64 2.49
C HIS A 110 -4.89 -6.24 3.94
N ILE A 111 -5.76 -7.00 4.64
CA ILE A 111 -6.03 -6.78 6.07
C ILE A 111 -4.76 -7.00 6.89
N ARG A 112 -4.05 -8.09 6.65
CA ARG A 112 -2.80 -8.41 7.34
C ARG A 112 -1.72 -7.36 7.07
N ASP A 113 -1.51 -7.03 5.80
CA ASP A 113 -0.54 -6.03 5.38
C ASP A 113 -0.88 -4.66 5.97
N GLY A 114 -2.18 -4.31 6.03
CA GLY A 114 -2.67 -3.11 6.69
C GLY A 114 -2.31 -3.04 8.18
N ALA A 115 -2.50 -4.14 8.92
CA ALA A 115 -2.09 -4.20 10.32
C ALA A 115 -0.57 -3.99 10.47
N GLY A 116 0.23 -4.57 9.56
CA GLY A 116 1.66 -4.34 9.48
C GLY A 116 2.01 -2.87 9.21
N HIS A 117 1.35 -2.25 8.23
CA HIS A 117 1.59 -0.85 7.88
C HIS A 117 1.41 0.10 9.06
N TYR A 118 0.38 -0.08 9.89
CA TYR A 118 0.19 0.76 11.06
C TYR A 118 1.23 0.50 12.16
N ARG A 119 1.71 -0.75 12.32
CA ARG A 119 2.85 -1.04 13.21
C ARG A 119 4.11 -0.32 12.74
N GLU A 120 4.41 -0.41 11.44
CA GLU A 120 5.55 0.26 10.83
C GLU A 120 5.43 1.79 10.92
N MET A 121 4.24 2.35 10.82
CA MET A 121 4.02 3.78 11.01
C MET A 121 4.45 4.25 12.40
N TRP A 122 4.12 3.48 13.44
CA TRP A 122 4.57 3.78 14.80
C TRP A 122 6.06 3.55 14.98
N HIS A 123 6.59 2.45 14.43
CA HIS A 123 8.02 2.15 14.51
C HIS A 123 8.88 3.24 13.86
N PHE A 124 8.47 3.71 12.70
CA PHE A 124 9.15 4.78 11.95
C PHE A 124 8.57 6.18 12.20
N ALA A 125 7.90 6.41 13.33
CA ALA A 125 7.31 7.71 13.67
C ALA A 125 8.33 8.86 13.65
N SER A 126 9.60 8.57 13.96
CA SER A 126 10.68 9.57 13.86
C SER A 126 10.90 10.11 12.44
N LEU A 127 10.52 9.36 11.40
CA LEU A 127 10.57 9.81 10.00
C LEU A 127 9.44 10.78 9.66
N LEU A 128 8.40 10.90 10.50
CA LEU A 128 7.31 11.87 10.34
C LEU A 128 7.70 13.29 10.80
N ASN A 129 8.95 13.49 11.22
CA ASN A 129 9.48 14.80 11.50
C ASN A 129 9.81 15.55 10.18
N PRO A 130 9.17 16.72 9.90
CA PRO A 130 9.40 17.49 8.67
C PRO A 130 10.87 17.86 8.45
N PHE A 131 11.66 18.01 9.51
CA PHE A 131 13.11 18.29 9.40
C PHE A 131 13.94 17.14 8.83
N LYS A 132 13.35 15.96 8.59
CA LYS A 132 13.98 14.88 7.82
C LYS A 132 13.98 15.14 6.30
N GLY A 133 13.38 16.25 5.84
CA GLY A 133 13.41 16.71 4.46
C GLY A 133 12.78 15.70 3.49
N LYS A 134 13.54 15.26 2.49
CA LYS A 134 13.06 14.35 1.44
C LYS A 134 12.56 13.00 1.96
N TYR A 135 13.12 12.46 3.04
CA TYR A 135 12.67 11.20 3.66
C TYR A 135 11.30 11.33 4.29
N PHE A 136 11.05 12.45 5.00
CA PHE A 136 9.73 12.77 5.50
C PHE A 136 8.73 12.91 4.35
N LEU A 137 9.05 13.74 3.34
CA LEU A 137 8.13 14.01 2.25
C LEU A 137 7.72 12.74 1.53
N ALA A 138 8.67 11.88 1.16
CA ALA A 138 8.39 10.62 0.48
C ALA A 138 7.55 9.68 1.35
N TYR A 139 7.96 9.44 2.60
CA TYR A 139 7.24 8.53 3.50
C TYR A 139 5.84 9.02 3.82
N PHE A 140 5.68 10.29 4.17
CA PHE A 140 4.40 10.88 4.52
C PHE A 140 3.43 10.88 3.35
N SER A 141 3.85 11.40 2.17
CA SER A 141 2.96 11.54 1.01
C SER A 141 2.62 10.21 0.35
N HIS A 142 3.61 9.31 0.18
CA HIS A 142 3.39 8.07 -0.56
C HIS A 142 2.73 6.97 0.29
N ARG A 143 3.06 6.88 1.60
CA ARG A 143 2.55 5.78 2.46
C ARG A 143 1.57 6.27 3.51
N VAL A 144 1.98 7.21 4.38
CA VAL A 144 1.16 7.57 5.54
C VAL A 144 -0.17 8.18 5.13
N LEU A 145 -0.20 9.14 4.20
CA LEU A 145 -1.45 9.71 3.72
C LEU A 145 -2.37 8.65 3.08
N ARG A 146 -1.79 7.70 2.34
CA ARG A 146 -2.56 6.60 1.74
C ARG A 146 -3.19 5.70 2.81
N TRP A 147 -2.47 5.40 3.88
CA TRP A 147 -3.00 4.59 4.98
C TRP A 147 -4.09 5.32 5.78
N LEU A 148 -4.08 6.65 5.76
CA LEU A 148 -5.06 7.49 6.46
C LEU A 148 -6.31 7.82 5.62
N VAL A 149 -6.38 7.38 4.35
CA VAL A 149 -7.50 7.72 3.44
C VAL A 149 -8.86 7.36 4.05
N THR A 150 -8.99 6.18 4.66
CA THR A 150 -10.27 5.76 5.25
C THR A 150 -10.70 6.71 6.37
N PHE A 151 -9.77 7.16 7.20
CA PHE A 151 -10.08 8.10 8.28
C PHE A 151 -10.52 9.45 7.71
N PHE A 152 -9.89 9.92 6.62
CA PHE A 152 -10.33 11.13 5.94
C PHE A 152 -11.73 10.96 5.31
N MET A 153 -12.03 9.80 4.72
CA MET A 153 -13.36 9.52 4.17
C MET A 153 -14.43 9.56 5.28
N ILE A 154 -14.16 8.97 6.44
CA ILE A 154 -15.06 9.01 7.61
C ILE A 154 -15.20 10.45 8.12
N LEU A 155 -14.09 11.16 8.28
CA LEU A 155 -14.09 12.55 8.77
C LEU A 155 -14.89 13.47 7.83
N ILE A 156 -14.68 13.36 6.51
CA ILE A 156 -15.42 14.13 5.51
C ILE A 156 -16.92 13.82 5.59
N PHE A 157 -17.29 12.55 5.78
CA PHE A 157 -18.70 12.17 5.93
C PHE A 157 -19.32 12.83 7.16
N ILE A 158 -18.63 12.78 8.30
CA ILE A 158 -19.09 13.41 9.55
C ILE A 158 -19.21 14.94 9.37
N LEU A 159 -18.19 15.58 8.80
CA LEU A 159 -18.21 17.03 8.59
C LEU A 159 -19.31 17.46 7.62
N ASN A 160 -19.53 16.74 6.52
CA ASN A 160 -20.61 17.01 5.57
C ASN A 160 -21.99 16.89 6.25
N THR A 161 -22.14 15.94 7.18
CA THR A 161 -23.39 15.75 7.93
C THR A 161 -23.61 16.86 8.96
N LEU A 162 -22.54 17.27 9.67
CA LEU A 162 -22.63 18.32 10.69
C LEU A 162 -22.86 19.72 10.09
N LEU A 163 -22.40 19.94 8.85
CA LEU A 163 -22.51 21.23 8.16
C LEU A 163 -23.65 21.25 7.12
N ILE A 164 -24.64 20.38 7.28
CA ILE A 164 -25.76 20.22 6.32
C ILE A 164 -26.59 21.49 6.09
N ASP A 165 -26.54 22.42 7.03
CA ASP A 165 -27.22 23.73 6.90
C ASP A 165 -26.66 24.58 5.75
N LYS A 166 -25.48 24.29 5.26
CA LYS A 166 -24.83 24.97 4.14
C LYS A 166 -25.00 24.16 2.86
N LEU A 167 -25.55 24.74 1.83
CA LEU A 167 -25.89 24.10 0.56
C LEU A 167 -24.72 23.32 -0.07
N VAL A 168 -23.50 23.84 0.02
CA VAL A 168 -22.28 23.16 -0.49
C VAL A 168 -22.09 21.77 0.15
N PHE A 169 -22.24 21.66 1.47
CA PHE A 169 -22.06 20.38 2.16
C PHE A 169 -23.19 19.39 1.89
N VAL A 170 -24.41 19.87 1.58
CA VAL A 170 -25.50 19.01 1.09
C VAL A 170 -25.11 18.34 -0.22
N TYR A 171 -24.55 19.09 -1.19
CA TYR A 171 -24.09 18.51 -2.45
C TYR A 171 -22.91 17.56 -2.26
N LEU A 172 -21.93 17.90 -1.42
CA LEU A 172 -20.80 17.02 -1.10
C LEU A 172 -21.27 15.73 -0.44
N LEU A 173 -22.23 15.80 0.49
CA LEU A 173 -22.81 14.62 1.12
C LEU A 173 -23.55 13.75 0.10
N LYS A 174 -24.37 14.34 -0.79
CA LYS A 174 -25.06 13.60 -1.86
C LYS A 174 -24.05 12.90 -2.78
N LEU A 175 -22.97 13.58 -3.16
CA LEU A 175 -21.92 12.99 -3.99
C LEU A 175 -21.24 11.81 -3.27
N GLN A 176 -20.94 11.95 -1.98
CA GLN A 176 -20.33 10.91 -1.19
C GLN A 176 -21.26 9.69 -1.00
N VAL A 177 -22.54 9.90 -0.75
CA VAL A 177 -23.54 8.83 -0.67
C VAL A 177 -23.70 8.14 -2.03
N ALA A 178 -23.74 8.89 -3.13
CA ALA A 178 -23.80 8.33 -4.48
C ALA A 178 -22.56 7.48 -4.79
N PHE A 179 -21.37 7.91 -4.35
CA PHE A 179 -20.15 7.11 -4.45
C PHE A 179 -20.29 5.77 -3.70
N TYR A 180 -20.74 5.77 -2.44
CA TYR A 180 -20.90 4.53 -1.68
C TYR A 180 -22.00 3.63 -2.26
N ALA A 181 -23.10 4.21 -2.76
CA ALA A 181 -24.13 3.45 -3.46
C ALA A 181 -23.59 2.80 -4.75
N SER A 182 -22.76 3.52 -5.52
CA SER A 182 -22.13 2.97 -6.72
C SER A 182 -21.21 1.80 -6.40
N VAL A 183 -20.42 1.88 -5.32
CA VAL A 183 -19.58 0.76 -4.83
C VAL A 183 -20.43 -0.46 -4.54
N PHE A 184 -21.54 -0.29 -3.82
CA PHE A 184 -22.45 -1.38 -3.47
C PHE A 184 -23.06 -2.04 -4.71
N ILE A 185 -23.54 -1.24 -5.65
CA ILE A 185 -24.10 -1.72 -6.93
C ILE A 185 -23.04 -2.51 -7.71
N LEU A 186 -21.83 -1.94 -7.86
CA LEU A 186 -20.74 -2.61 -8.58
C LEU A 186 -20.34 -3.94 -7.91
N PHE A 187 -20.35 -3.99 -6.58
CA PHE A 187 -20.08 -5.23 -5.83
C PHE A 187 -21.13 -6.30 -6.16
N ILE A 188 -22.42 -5.95 -6.17
CA ILE A 188 -23.50 -6.87 -6.54
C ILE A 188 -23.35 -7.36 -7.99
N LEU A 189 -23.09 -6.44 -8.94
CA LEU A 189 -22.90 -6.77 -10.35
C LEU A 189 -21.75 -7.77 -10.53
N LYS A 190 -20.60 -7.50 -9.88
CA LYS A 190 -19.44 -8.38 -9.93
C LYS A 190 -19.73 -9.76 -9.30
N ARG A 191 -20.46 -9.81 -8.20
CA ARG A 191 -20.87 -11.06 -7.55
C ARG A 191 -21.76 -11.92 -8.46
N ASN A 192 -22.57 -11.29 -9.31
CA ASN A 192 -23.42 -11.95 -10.31
C ASN A 192 -22.70 -12.26 -11.64
N GLY A 193 -21.36 -12.19 -11.66
CA GLY A 193 -20.56 -12.53 -12.85
C GLY A 193 -20.50 -11.44 -13.92
N ILE A 194 -21.06 -10.24 -13.68
CA ILE A 194 -21.05 -9.16 -14.65
C ILE A 194 -19.66 -8.49 -14.64
N LYS A 195 -19.03 -8.38 -15.80
CA LYS A 195 -17.75 -7.69 -15.96
C LYS A 195 -17.95 -6.18 -15.83
N VAL A 196 -17.37 -5.58 -14.78
CA VAL A 196 -17.50 -4.13 -14.50
C VAL A 196 -16.40 -3.27 -15.16
N GLY A 197 -15.49 -3.88 -15.90
CA GLY A 197 -14.45 -3.19 -16.68
C GLY A 197 -13.66 -2.17 -15.86
N PHE A 198 -13.50 -0.97 -16.41
CA PHE A 198 -12.78 0.14 -15.77
C PHE A 198 -13.32 0.49 -14.36
N LEU A 199 -14.61 0.30 -14.09
CA LEU A 199 -15.22 0.58 -12.79
C LEU A 199 -14.69 -0.34 -11.68
N ASN A 200 -13.96 -1.41 -12.03
CA ASN A 200 -13.27 -2.24 -11.04
C ASN A 200 -12.26 -1.44 -10.18
N VAL A 201 -11.75 -0.33 -10.69
CA VAL A 201 -10.86 0.58 -9.93
C VAL A 201 -11.55 1.11 -8.67
N ILE A 202 -12.85 1.46 -8.76
CA ILE A 202 -13.66 1.94 -7.64
C ILE A 202 -13.80 0.85 -6.57
N LEU A 203 -14.09 -0.39 -6.99
CA LEU A 203 -14.16 -1.54 -6.09
C LEU A 203 -12.82 -1.84 -5.43
N PHE A 204 -11.74 -1.84 -6.21
CA PHE A 204 -10.39 -2.08 -5.71
C PHE A 204 -9.98 -1.00 -4.68
N PHE A 205 -10.18 0.28 -5.01
CA PHE A 205 -9.91 1.39 -4.09
C PHE A 205 -10.66 1.21 -2.77
N THR A 206 -11.97 0.95 -2.84
CA THR A 206 -12.80 0.85 -1.64
C THR A 206 -12.48 -0.39 -0.82
N SER A 207 -12.32 -1.56 -1.47
CA SER A 207 -12.00 -2.81 -0.78
C SER A 207 -10.63 -2.74 -0.08
N THR A 208 -9.63 -2.15 -0.73
CA THR A 208 -8.30 -1.95 -0.13
C THR A 208 -8.38 -1.02 1.09
N ASN A 209 -9.12 0.09 1.00
CA ASN A 209 -9.29 1.00 2.13
C ASN A 209 -10.06 0.36 3.30
N ILE A 210 -11.09 -0.44 3.03
CA ILE A 210 -11.79 -1.22 4.07
C ILE A 210 -10.84 -2.23 4.70
N ALA A 211 -10.05 -2.94 3.91
CA ALA A 211 -9.08 -3.91 4.43
C ALA A 211 -8.02 -3.24 5.31
N LEU A 212 -7.50 -2.08 4.91
CA LEU A 212 -6.57 -1.28 5.72
C LEU A 212 -7.21 -0.87 7.05
N PHE A 213 -8.47 -0.43 7.04
CA PHE A 213 -9.18 -0.05 8.26
C PHE A 213 -9.41 -1.24 9.21
N ILE A 214 -9.81 -2.39 8.68
CA ILE A 214 -9.93 -3.63 9.46
C ILE A 214 -8.56 -4.02 10.02
N GLY A 215 -7.49 -3.90 9.23
CA GLY A 215 -6.10 -4.12 9.67
C GLY A 215 -5.71 -3.20 10.83
N PHE A 216 -6.07 -1.93 10.77
CA PHE A 216 -5.88 -0.96 11.85
C PHE A 216 -6.58 -1.43 13.15
N LEU A 217 -7.87 -1.79 13.07
CA LEU A 217 -8.62 -2.27 14.22
C LEU A 217 -8.01 -3.54 14.82
N LYS A 218 -7.65 -4.51 13.97
CA LYS A 218 -6.98 -5.73 14.43
C LYS A 218 -5.62 -5.46 15.08
N ASN A 219 -4.89 -4.47 14.58
CA ASN A 219 -3.61 -4.08 15.17
C ASN A 219 -3.78 -3.48 16.57
N ILE A 220 -4.73 -2.55 16.74
CA ILE A 220 -5.02 -1.94 18.06
C ILE A 220 -5.50 -2.99 19.07
N LEU A 221 -6.37 -3.90 18.63
CA LEU A 221 -6.93 -4.95 19.49
C LEU A 221 -5.96 -6.12 19.74
N GLY A 222 -4.76 -6.11 19.14
CA GLY A 222 -3.79 -7.19 19.28
C GLY A 222 -4.21 -8.51 18.62
N LEU A 223 -5.21 -8.48 17.72
CA LEU A 223 -5.81 -9.67 17.10
C LEU A 223 -5.06 -10.16 15.85
N GLN A 224 -4.08 -9.40 15.35
CA GLN A 224 -3.33 -9.80 14.16
C GLN A 224 -2.10 -10.61 14.50
N SER A 225 -2.12 -11.90 14.11
CA SER A 225 -0.96 -12.78 14.19
C SER A 225 0.17 -12.33 13.25
N VAL A 226 1.41 -12.53 13.70
CA VAL A 226 2.62 -12.37 12.87
C VAL A 226 2.82 -13.55 11.92
N LYS A 227 2.32 -14.74 12.31
CA LYS A 227 2.44 -15.96 11.50
C LYS A 227 1.76 -15.76 10.13
N TRP A 228 2.49 -16.13 9.09
CA TRP A 228 2.03 -16.03 7.72
C TRP A 228 1.40 -17.35 7.28
N ASP A 229 0.10 -17.31 6.98
CA ASP A 229 -0.55 -18.38 6.22
C ASP A 229 -0.34 -18.05 4.73
N SER A 230 0.35 -18.92 4.02
CA SER A 230 0.62 -18.72 2.59
C SER A 230 -0.69 -18.57 1.82
N THR A 231 -0.81 -17.50 1.02
CA THR A 231 -1.92 -17.36 0.07
C THR A 231 -1.82 -18.51 -0.94
N LYS A 232 -2.93 -19.23 -1.17
CA LYS A 232 -2.97 -20.25 -2.22
C LYS A 232 -2.69 -19.56 -3.55
N ARG A 233 -1.64 -20.00 -4.24
CA ARG A 233 -1.29 -19.63 -5.61
C ARG A 233 -1.45 -20.90 -6.46
N ILE A 234 -1.84 -20.74 -7.71
CA ILE A 234 -1.95 -21.85 -8.68
C ILE A 234 -0.56 -22.21 -9.15
#